data_97f46f86a7551283b78ab4b9a12e0c11
#
_entry.id   97f46f86a7551283b78ab4b9a12e0c11
#
_cell.length_a   1.000
_cell.length_b   1.000
_cell.length_c   1.000
_cell.angle_alpha   90.00
_cell.angle_beta   90.00
_cell.angle_gamma   90.00
#
_symmetry.space_group_name_H-M   'P 1'
#
loop_
_entity.id
_entity.type
_entity.pdbx_description
1 polymer ?
#
loop_
_entity_poly.entity_id
_entity_poly.type
_entity_poly.pdbx_seq_one_letter_code
_entity_poly.pdbx_strand_id
1 'polypeptide(L)'
;VNRLGKTRTARLAAVGVACALALTSCSSGSGDSRGDDRATARQASAETTTTSSPTTSTSSSTTTAASGVRIVAVGDIACADGDRTTSTSCRQADTARLTRSLDPAYVLALGDLQYQNGTLAQFRSSYDASWGSLKPITRPLPGNHEYYTRGASGYYRYFDRSAPGYYAWNAGRWRIYNLNSNCDKIDCAAENAWFRRDLDRNPRRCTIVAMHHPRFSSGREHGNNPSVGRFWKVAYNHRVDIALAGHDHDYERFVRLSPGADAQPRRGIQSFVSGAGGKSLYHLGTRKRGSAVFKASVPGVLVLQLKRGSYTWKFRTVDGRTPDSGSRDCL
;
A
#
# COMPACT_ATOMS: atom_id res chain seq x y z
N VAL A 1 44.56 -16.75 -40.93
CA VAL A 1 44.00 -16.89 -42.28
C VAL A 1 42.68 -16.13 -42.31
N ASN A 2 42.69 -15.07 -43.11
CA ASN A 2 41.58 -14.16 -43.34
C ASN A 2 40.27 -14.83 -43.87
N ARG A 3 39.12 -14.30 -43.52
CA ARG A 3 38.12 -13.84 -44.53
C ARG A 3 37.10 -12.88 -43.97
N LEU A 4 37.08 -11.73 -44.60
CA LEU A 4 36.09 -10.65 -44.60
C LEU A 4 34.78 -11.07 -45.33
N GLY A 5 33.70 -10.36 -44.99
CA GLY A 5 32.53 -10.10 -45.85
C GLY A 5 31.20 -10.38 -45.11
N LYS A 6 30.20 -9.56 -45.12
CA LYS A 6 29.75 -8.40 -45.94
C LYS A 6 28.61 -7.71 -45.17
N THR A 7 28.63 -6.43 -45.10
CA THR A 7 27.53 -5.53 -44.74
C THR A 7 26.34 -5.67 -45.71
N ARG A 8 25.12 -5.72 -45.17
CA ARG A 8 23.88 -5.42 -45.93
C ARG A 8 23.07 -4.35 -45.22
N THR A 9 23.12 -3.17 -45.74
CA THR A 9 22.20 -2.06 -45.55
C THR A 9 20.86 -2.39 -46.20
N ALA A 10 19.77 -2.26 -45.46
CA ALA A 10 18.42 -2.22 -46.01
C ALA A 10 17.74 -0.91 -45.61
N ARG A 11 17.24 -0.24 -46.64
CA ARG A 11 16.67 1.10 -46.65
C ARG A 11 15.25 1.14 -46.09
N LEU A 12 14.94 2.24 -45.41
CA LEU A 12 13.62 2.68 -45.02
C LEU A 12 12.69 2.88 -46.22
N ALA A 13 11.46 2.49 -46.09
CA ALA A 13 10.34 2.99 -46.87
C ALA A 13 9.33 3.61 -45.90
N ALA A 14 9.15 4.93 -46.01
CA ALA A 14 8.11 5.69 -45.35
C ALA A 14 6.84 5.61 -46.19
N VAL A 15 5.71 5.25 -45.55
CA VAL A 15 4.38 5.42 -46.14
C VAL A 15 3.59 6.34 -45.22
N GLY A 16 3.38 7.55 -45.70
CA GLY A 16 2.47 8.49 -45.10
C GLY A 16 1.02 8.19 -45.52
N VAL A 17 0.11 8.21 -44.58
CA VAL A 17 -1.32 8.32 -44.88
C VAL A 17 -1.87 9.49 -44.06
N ALA A 18 -2.22 10.54 -44.79
CA ALA A 18 -3.05 11.64 -44.28
C ALA A 18 -4.52 11.19 -44.38
N CYS A 19 -5.28 11.44 -43.36
CA CYS A 19 -6.74 11.45 -43.50
C CYS A 19 -7.38 12.56 -42.66
N ALA A 20 -8.34 13.19 -43.33
CA ALA A 20 -8.89 14.50 -43.13
C ALA A 20 -9.85 14.64 -41.96
N LEU A 21 -9.95 15.90 -41.48
CA LEU A 21 -10.96 16.47 -40.60
C LEU A 21 -12.36 16.42 -41.23
N ALA A 22 -13.35 16.06 -40.45
CA ALA A 22 -14.74 16.41 -40.73
C ALA A 22 -15.36 17.02 -39.45
N LEU A 23 -15.63 18.32 -39.54
CA LEU A 23 -16.44 19.13 -38.65
C LEU A 23 -17.92 18.94 -39.05
N THR A 24 -18.79 18.66 -38.13
CA THR A 24 -20.22 18.92 -38.27
C THR A 24 -20.75 19.55 -36.99
N SER A 25 -21.18 20.78 -37.16
CA SER A 25 -21.98 21.59 -36.25
C SER A 25 -23.47 21.42 -36.58
N CYS A 26 -24.35 21.40 -35.59
CA CYS A 26 -25.76 21.81 -35.60
C CYS A 26 -26.17 21.94 -34.14
N SER A 27 -26.46 23.10 -33.62
CA SER A 27 -27.57 24.06 -33.74
C SER A 27 -28.80 23.72 -32.86
N SER A 28 -28.92 24.48 -31.81
CA SER A 28 -30.05 25.18 -31.16
C SER A 28 -31.46 24.55 -31.17
N GLY A 29 -32.10 24.59 -29.99
CA GLY A 29 -33.56 24.47 -29.80
C GLY A 29 -33.97 24.98 -28.44
N SER A 30 -34.43 26.23 -28.40
CA SER A 30 -35.08 26.90 -27.28
C SER A 30 -36.51 26.40 -27.10
N GLY A 31 -37.01 26.36 -25.89
CA GLY A 31 -38.42 26.11 -25.60
C GLY A 31 -38.78 26.59 -24.20
N ASP A 32 -39.30 27.80 -24.18
CA ASP A 32 -39.90 28.51 -23.06
C ASP A 32 -41.33 27.97 -22.81
N SER A 33 -41.78 27.82 -21.57
CA SER A 33 -43.17 28.09 -21.20
C SER A 33 -43.37 28.19 -19.69
N ARG A 34 -43.88 29.34 -19.35
CA ARG A 34 -44.39 29.81 -18.06
C ARG A 34 -45.66 29.05 -17.63
N GLY A 35 -45.90 29.04 -16.34
CA GLY A 35 -47.21 28.70 -15.75
C GLY A 35 -47.22 29.05 -14.26
N ASP A 36 -47.67 30.27 -13.96
CA ASP A 36 -48.15 30.71 -12.64
C ASP A 36 -49.33 29.84 -12.19
N ASP A 37 -49.46 29.58 -10.89
CA ASP A 37 -50.68 29.89 -10.17
C ASP A 37 -50.54 29.89 -8.65
N ARG A 38 -51.18 30.82 -8.05
CA ARG A 38 -51.20 31.35 -6.70
C ARG A 38 -52.52 30.96 -6.03
N ALA A 39 -52.54 30.50 -4.80
CA ALA A 39 -53.65 30.69 -3.85
C ALA A 39 -53.22 30.33 -2.41
N THR A 40 -53.13 31.27 -1.64
CA THR A 40 -53.71 31.76 -0.36
C THR A 40 -54.58 30.79 0.46
N ALA A 41 -54.29 30.74 1.73
CA ALA A 41 -55.07 31.17 2.89
C ALA A 41 -55.23 30.19 4.06
N ARG A 42 -54.88 30.70 5.22
CA ARG A 42 -55.52 30.85 6.55
C ARG A 42 -55.43 29.73 7.60
N GLN A 43 -54.73 30.13 8.62
CA GLN A 43 -54.99 30.15 10.08
C GLN A 43 -56.01 29.18 10.70
N ALA A 44 -55.60 28.49 11.77
CA ALA A 44 -56.22 28.53 13.10
C ALA A 44 -55.29 27.95 14.18
N SER A 45 -55.22 28.68 15.27
CA SER A 45 -54.47 28.40 16.51
C SER A 45 -55.14 27.34 17.37
N ALA A 46 -54.41 26.55 18.12
CA ALA A 46 -54.78 26.06 19.44
C ALA A 46 -53.52 25.77 20.25
N GLU A 47 -53.33 26.55 21.28
CA GLU A 47 -52.32 26.32 22.33
C GLU A 47 -52.72 25.10 23.18
N THR A 48 -51.76 24.25 23.44
CA THR A 48 -51.83 23.37 24.62
C THR A 48 -50.44 23.28 25.25
N THR A 49 -50.30 23.94 26.35
CA THR A 49 -49.13 23.98 27.21
C THR A 49 -48.97 22.59 27.89
N THR A 50 -47.92 21.90 27.58
CA THR A 50 -47.46 20.75 28.39
C THR A 50 -46.00 20.95 28.78
N THR A 51 -45.83 21.21 30.05
CA THR A 51 -44.57 21.32 30.76
C THR A 51 -43.84 19.97 30.72
N SER A 52 -42.74 19.88 30.01
CA SER A 52 -41.84 18.73 30.06
C SER A 52 -40.48 19.18 30.56
N SER A 53 -40.07 18.64 31.71
CA SER A 53 -38.76 18.81 32.32
C SER A 53 -37.63 18.43 31.33
N PRO A 54 -36.49 19.14 31.31
CA PRO A 54 -35.36 18.77 30.48
C PRO A 54 -34.66 17.51 31.06
N THR A 55 -34.85 16.40 30.38
CA THR A 55 -34.00 15.23 30.60
C THR A 55 -32.62 15.56 30.02
N THR A 56 -31.66 15.80 30.89
CA THR A 56 -30.26 15.99 30.54
C THR A 56 -29.71 14.69 29.95
N SER A 57 -29.78 14.55 28.65
CA SER A 57 -29.07 13.47 27.94
C SER A 57 -27.58 13.74 28.05
N THR A 58 -26.93 13.11 29.01
CA THR A 58 -25.48 13.05 29.09
C THR A 58 -24.97 12.29 27.87
N SER A 59 -24.63 13.02 26.79
CA SER A 59 -23.88 12.48 25.66
C SER A 59 -22.55 12.00 26.21
N SER A 60 -22.42 10.71 26.43
CA SER A 60 -21.15 10.05 26.64
C SER A 60 -20.35 10.19 25.37
N SER A 61 -19.63 11.31 25.22
CA SER A 61 -18.54 11.45 24.25
C SER A 61 -17.47 10.44 24.62
N THR A 62 -17.58 9.25 24.06
CA THR A 62 -16.56 8.22 24.12
C THR A 62 -15.26 8.80 23.60
N THR A 63 -14.34 9.02 24.51
CA THR A 63 -12.96 9.47 24.28
C THR A 63 -12.20 8.41 23.47
N THR A 64 -12.43 8.33 22.15
CA THR A 64 -11.65 7.51 21.19
C THR A 64 -10.28 8.11 20.91
N ALA A 65 -9.88 9.17 21.60
CA ALA A 65 -8.62 9.90 21.37
C ALA A 65 -7.36 9.19 21.90
N ALA A 66 -7.49 8.13 22.71
CA ALA A 66 -6.34 7.47 23.36
C ALA A 66 -5.83 6.20 22.65
N SER A 67 -6.63 5.56 21.79
CA SER A 67 -6.31 4.23 21.24
C SER A 67 -5.43 4.26 19.98
N GLY A 68 -5.35 5.36 19.23
CA GLY A 68 -4.59 5.44 17.96
C GLY A 68 -5.22 4.62 16.83
N VAL A 69 -4.55 4.55 15.67
CA VAL A 69 -5.02 3.82 14.49
C VAL A 69 -4.26 2.50 14.36
N ARG A 70 -4.98 1.38 14.28
CA ARG A 70 -4.38 0.07 14.03
C ARG A 70 -4.28 -0.17 12.53
N ILE A 71 -3.07 -0.55 12.07
CA ILE A 71 -2.79 -0.96 10.70
C ILE A 71 -2.17 -2.35 10.72
N VAL A 72 -2.57 -3.19 9.78
CA VAL A 72 -1.86 -4.43 9.46
C VAL A 72 -1.09 -4.22 8.16
N ALA A 73 0.22 -4.48 8.17
CA ALA A 73 1.09 -4.38 7.00
C ALA A 73 1.59 -5.77 6.61
N VAL A 74 1.44 -6.15 5.34
CA VAL A 74 1.76 -7.49 4.84
C VAL A 74 1.87 -7.51 3.32
N GLY A 75 2.86 -8.22 2.79
CA GLY A 75 3.05 -8.49 1.36
C GLY A 75 3.13 -9.99 1.07
N ASP A 76 3.29 -10.33 -0.22
CA ASP A 76 3.61 -11.68 -0.68
C ASP A 76 2.53 -12.70 -0.27
N ILE A 77 1.32 -12.49 -0.79
CA ILE A 77 0.09 -13.01 -0.16
C ILE A 77 -0.43 -14.28 -0.83
N ALA A 78 -1.08 -14.17 -1.97
CA ALA A 78 -1.93 -15.23 -2.49
C ALA A 78 -1.25 -16.07 -3.56
N CYS A 79 -1.21 -17.38 -3.35
CA CYS A 79 -0.80 -18.37 -4.34
C CYS A 79 -1.74 -18.35 -5.56
N ALA A 80 -1.28 -18.93 -6.68
CA ALA A 80 -2.16 -19.25 -7.79
C ALA A 80 -3.13 -20.38 -7.40
N ASP A 81 -4.25 -20.45 -8.13
CA ASP A 81 -5.18 -21.58 -7.98
C ASP A 81 -4.48 -22.90 -8.28
N GLY A 82 -4.77 -23.91 -7.48
CA GLY A 82 -4.18 -25.23 -7.61
C GLY A 82 -2.81 -25.38 -6.94
N ASP A 83 -2.17 -24.31 -6.49
CA ASP A 83 -0.95 -24.40 -5.71
C ASP A 83 -1.21 -25.13 -4.38
N ARG A 84 -0.30 -26.05 -4.01
CA ARG A 84 -0.48 -26.89 -2.82
C ARG A 84 -0.25 -26.10 -1.53
N THR A 85 -1.21 -26.15 -0.62
CA THR A 85 -1.06 -25.62 0.74
C THR A 85 -0.14 -26.53 1.57
N THR A 86 0.84 -25.91 2.23
CA THR A 86 1.73 -26.57 3.21
C THR A 86 1.79 -25.77 4.51
N SER A 87 2.63 -26.14 5.46
CA SER A 87 2.84 -25.37 6.68
C SER A 87 3.44 -23.97 6.43
N THR A 88 4.16 -23.79 5.31
CA THR A 88 4.90 -22.56 4.97
C THR A 88 4.52 -21.94 3.63
N SER A 89 3.60 -22.56 2.87
CA SER A 89 3.18 -22.07 1.56
C SER A 89 1.67 -22.08 1.42
N CYS A 90 1.14 -21.16 0.62
CA CYS A 90 -0.29 -21.00 0.29
C CYS A 90 -1.18 -20.84 1.53
N ARG A 91 -0.70 -20.03 2.49
CA ARG A 91 -1.36 -19.76 3.77
C ARG A 91 -2.15 -18.43 3.77
N GLN A 92 -2.50 -17.91 2.59
CA GLN A 92 -3.25 -16.66 2.44
C GLN A 92 -4.58 -16.64 3.20
N ALA A 93 -5.28 -17.76 3.29
CA ALA A 93 -6.54 -17.86 4.05
C ALA A 93 -6.30 -17.70 5.56
N ASP A 94 -5.19 -18.22 6.08
CA ASP A 94 -4.86 -18.12 7.50
C ASP A 94 -4.40 -16.71 7.88
N THR A 95 -3.57 -16.08 7.05
CA THR A 95 -3.15 -14.70 7.28
C THR A 95 -4.31 -13.71 7.11
N ALA A 96 -5.25 -13.97 6.20
CA ALA A 96 -6.50 -13.21 6.10
C ALA A 96 -7.38 -13.35 7.34
N ARG A 97 -7.55 -14.59 7.85
CA ARG A 97 -8.31 -14.85 9.10
C ARG A 97 -7.66 -14.14 10.28
N LEU A 98 -6.34 -14.25 10.42
CA LEU A 98 -5.58 -13.55 11.45
C LEU A 98 -5.79 -12.04 11.32
N THR A 99 -5.68 -11.47 10.11
CA THR A 99 -5.87 -10.04 9.89
C THR A 99 -7.25 -9.57 10.30
N ARG A 100 -8.32 -10.30 9.93
CA ARG A 100 -9.69 -9.99 10.37
C ARG A 100 -9.84 -10.01 11.89
N SER A 101 -9.27 -11.01 12.58
CA SER A 101 -9.34 -11.12 14.04
C SER A 101 -8.62 -9.99 14.79
N LEU A 102 -7.72 -9.29 14.10
CA LEU A 102 -6.99 -8.12 14.65
C LEU A 102 -7.78 -6.83 14.52
N ASP A 103 -8.89 -6.81 13.80
CA ASP A 103 -9.77 -5.65 13.60
C ASP A 103 -8.99 -4.36 13.24
N PRO A 104 -8.24 -4.33 12.10
CA PRO A 104 -7.49 -3.17 11.71
C PRO A 104 -8.38 -2.10 11.04
N ALA A 105 -8.08 -0.83 11.29
CA ALA A 105 -8.68 0.27 10.54
C ALA A 105 -8.25 0.26 9.06
N TYR A 106 -7.02 -0.20 8.78
CA TYR A 106 -6.48 -0.31 7.43
C TYR A 106 -5.55 -1.52 7.30
N VAL A 107 -5.55 -2.11 6.11
CA VAL A 107 -4.55 -3.06 5.65
C VAL A 107 -3.62 -2.36 4.67
N LEU A 108 -2.32 -2.30 4.96
CA LEU A 108 -1.30 -1.83 4.05
C LEU A 108 -0.70 -3.04 3.32
N ALA A 109 -1.16 -3.28 2.10
CA ALA A 109 -0.76 -4.44 1.31
C ALA A 109 0.50 -4.10 0.48
N LEU A 110 1.62 -4.77 0.80
CA LEU A 110 2.99 -4.41 0.43
C LEU A 110 3.47 -5.01 -0.91
N GLY A 111 2.57 -5.25 -1.85
CA GLY A 111 2.89 -5.81 -3.17
C GLY A 111 2.98 -7.32 -3.19
N ASP A 112 3.05 -7.88 -4.40
CA ASP A 112 2.96 -9.29 -4.69
C ASP A 112 1.74 -9.92 -4.00
N LEU A 113 0.59 -9.29 -4.27
CA LEU A 113 -0.66 -9.63 -3.61
C LEU A 113 -1.26 -10.89 -4.22
N GLN A 114 -1.01 -11.14 -5.53
CA GLN A 114 -1.50 -12.29 -6.26
C GLN A 114 -0.43 -12.88 -7.19
N TYR A 115 -0.06 -14.10 -6.92
CA TYR A 115 0.83 -14.92 -7.74
C TYR A 115 0.04 -15.74 -8.77
N GLN A 116 0.63 -16.19 -9.92
CA GLN A 116 2.03 -15.95 -10.30
C GLN A 116 2.15 -14.61 -11.04
N ASN A 117 1.12 -14.19 -11.79
CA ASN A 117 1.21 -13.12 -12.78
C ASN A 117 0.34 -11.90 -12.44
N GLY A 118 -0.39 -11.89 -11.33
CA GLY A 118 -1.25 -10.78 -10.95
C GLY A 118 -2.33 -10.45 -11.99
N THR A 119 -2.85 -11.44 -12.73
CA THR A 119 -3.96 -11.22 -13.67
C THR A 119 -5.25 -10.93 -12.92
N LEU A 120 -6.20 -10.21 -13.54
CA LEU A 120 -7.50 -9.97 -12.93
C LEU A 120 -8.26 -11.25 -12.60
N ALA A 121 -8.11 -12.28 -13.44
CA ALA A 121 -8.70 -13.60 -13.20
C ALA A 121 -8.13 -14.21 -11.91
N GLN A 122 -6.80 -14.23 -11.76
CA GLN A 122 -6.14 -14.74 -10.57
C GLN A 122 -6.52 -13.95 -9.31
N PHE A 123 -6.59 -12.61 -9.39
CA PHE A 123 -7.10 -11.81 -8.28
C PHE A 123 -8.50 -12.22 -7.84
N ARG A 124 -9.40 -12.47 -8.79
CA ARG A 124 -10.79 -12.85 -8.50
C ARG A 124 -10.91 -14.29 -7.98
N SER A 125 -10.08 -15.21 -8.45
CA SER A 125 -10.20 -16.63 -8.07
C SER A 125 -9.50 -16.96 -6.76
N SER A 126 -8.35 -16.33 -6.46
CA SER A 126 -7.53 -16.71 -5.31
C SER A 126 -7.43 -15.61 -4.23
N TYR A 127 -6.96 -14.39 -4.59
CA TYR A 127 -6.86 -13.30 -3.61
C TYR A 127 -8.23 -12.96 -3.03
N ASP A 128 -9.23 -12.77 -3.86
CA ASP A 128 -10.59 -12.39 -3.45
C ASP A 128 -11.23 -13.43 -2.52
N ALA A 129 -11.03 -14.70 -2.81
CA ALA A 129 -11.54 -15.81 -2.00
C ALA A 129 -11.02 -15.79 -0.55
N SER A 130 -9.85 -15.19 -0.30
CA SER A 130 -9.24 -15.12 1.04
C SER A 130 -9.24 -13.71 1.63
N TRP A 131 -8.74 -12.73 0.88
CA TRP A 131 -8.54 -11.35 1.31
C TRP A 131 -9.61 -10.37 0.81
N GLY A 132 -10.53 -10.80 -0.05
CA GLY A 132 -11.53 -9.94 -0.68
C GLY A 132 -12.39 -9.16 0.32
N SER A 133 -12.77 -9.78 1.43
CA SER A 133 -13.53 -9.11 2.51
C SER A 133 -12.78 -7.94 3.17
N LEU A 134 -11.45 -7.90 3.04
CA LEU A 134 -10.61 -6.81 3.56
C LEU A 134 -10.36 -5.70 2.53
N LYS A 135 -10.76 -5.89 1.27
CA LYS A 135 -10.54 -4.93 0.18
C LYS A 135 -10.98 -3.50 0.49
N PRO A 136 -12.14 -3.23 1.13
CA PRO A 136 -12.58 -1.86 1.42
C PRO A 136 -11.61 -1.07 2.30
N ILE A 137 -10.92 -1.74 3.22
CA ILE A 137 -9.94 -1.13 4.11
C ILE A 137 -8.50 -1.28 3.62
N THR A 138 -8.28 -1.94 2.48
CA THR A 138 -6.94 -2.17 1.93
C THR A 138 -6.40 -0.92 1.23
N ARG A 139 -5.14 -0.62 1.50
CA ARG A 139 -4.32 0.42 0.86
C ARG A 139 -3.14 -0.26 0.16
N PRO A 140 -3.35 -0.75 -1.07
CA PRO A 140 -2.40 -1.60 -1.76
C PRO A 140 -1.30 -0.78 -2.44
N LEU A 141 -0.15 -1.41 -2.65
CA LEU A 141 0.86 -1.00 -3.61
C LEU A 141 1.26 -2.23 -4.47
N PRO A 142 1.75 -2.04 -5.72
CA PRO A 142 2.10 -3.17 -6.56
C PRO A 142 3.50 -3.70 -6.26
N GLY A 143 3.66 -5.03 -6.34
CA GLY A 143 4.95 -5.69 -6.41
C GLY A 143 5.34 -6.04 -7.84
N ASN A 144 6.42 -6.82 -8.01
CA ASN A 144 6.89 -7.22 -9.33
C ASN A 144 6.00 -8.27 -10.00
N HIS A 145 5.34 -9.14 -9.22
CA HIS A 145 4.42 -10.14 -9.77
C HIS A 145 3.17 -9.52 -10.41
N GLU A 146 2.71 -8.37 -9.94
CA GLU A 146 1.65 -7.62 -10.60
C GLU A 146 2.05 -7.18 -12.02
N TYR A 147 3.35 -6.86 -12.23
CA TYR A 147 3.88 -6.43 -13.53
C TYR A 147 4.22 -7.57 -14.50
N TYR A 148 4.09 -8.85 -14.11
CA TYR A 148 4.08 -9.95 -15.07
C TYR A 148 2.83 -9.91 -15.96
N THR A 149 1.76 -9.29 -15.48
CA THR A 149 0.68 -8.80 -16.35
C THR A 149 1.03 -7.38 -16.84
N ARG A 150 1.02 -7.18 -18.16
CA ARG A 150 1.42 -5.92 -18.79
C ARG A 150 0.79 -4.71 -18.10
N GLY A 151 1.65 -3.78 -17.67
CA GLY A 151 1.25 -2.56 -16.98
C GLY A 151 0.53 -2.79 -15.65
N ALA A 152 0.72 -3.96 -15.02
CA ALA A 152 0.02 -4.36 -13.80
C ALA A 152 -1.51 -4.23 -13.90
N SER A 153 -2.07 -4.45 -15.11
CA SER A 153 -3.47 -4.13 -15.41
C SER A 153 -4.47 -4.96 -14.58
N GLY A 154 -4.11 -6.18 -14.16
CA GLY A 154 -4.94 -6.99 -13.26
C GLY A 154 -5.10 -6.35 -11.89
N TYR A 155 -3.99 -5.89 -11.31
CA TYR A 155 -3.96 -5.19 -10.04
C TYR A 155 -4.76 -3.89 -10.07
N TYR A 156 -4.51 -3.02 -11.05
CA TYR A 156 -5.22 -1.74 -11.14
C TYR A 156 -6.73 -1.92 -11.31
N ARG A 157 -7.15 -2.88 -12.13
CA ARG A 157 -8.58 -3.18 -12.32
C ARG A 157 -9.21 -3.82 -11.08
N TYR A 158 -8.48 -4.68 -10.38
CA TYR A 158 -9.01 -5.33 -9.18
C TYR A 158 -9.22 -4.33 -8.04
N PHE A 159 -8.25 -3.45 -7.78
CA PHE A 159 -8.32 -2.48 -6.69
C PHE A 159 -8.95 -1.14 -7.07
N ASP A 160 -9.45 -1.02 -8.28
CA ASP A 160 -10.00 0.25 -8.80
C ASP A 160 -9.00 1.41 -8.64
N ARG A 161 -7.79 1.20 -9.14
CA ARG A 161 -6.66 2.11 -9.06
C ARG A 161 -6.16 2.47 -10.46
N SER A 162 -5.37 3.52 -10.56
CA SER A 162 -4.73 3.94 -11.80
C SER A 162 -3.21 3.97 -11.68
N ALA A 163 -2.54 3.72 -12.81
CA ALA A 163 -1.11 3.89 -12.93
C ALA A 163 -0.71 5.36 -12.68
N PRO A 164 0.50 5.64 -12.19
CA PRO A 164 1.58 4.70 -11.94
C PRO A 164 1.58 4.03 -10.55
N GLY A 165 0.51 4.17 -9.76
CA GLY A 165 0.27 3.37 -8.56
C GLY A 165 0.87 3.88 -7.26
N TYR A 166 1.53 5.05 -7.26
CA TYR A 166 2.00 5.67 -6.03
C TYR A 166 1.03 6.76 -5.54
N TYR A 167 0.88 6.87 -4.25
CA TYR A 167 -0.03 7.85 -3.62
C TYR A 167 0.28 8.05 -2.14
N ALA A 168 -0.27 9.12 -1.55
CA ALA A 168 -0.21 9.38 -0.13
C ALA A 168 -1.61 9.46 0.49
N TRP A 169 -1.73 9.10 1.75
CA TRP A 169 -2.97 9.11 2.51
C TRP A 169 -2.70 9.32 4.00
N ASN A 170 -3.75 9.57 4.77
CA ASN A 170 -3.62 9.83 6.20
C ASN A 170 -4.30 8.73 7.04
N ALA A 171 -3.61 8.27 8.07
CA ALA A 171 -4.16 7.43 9.13
C ALA A 171 -4.11 8.19 10.46
N GLY A 172 -5.21 8.85 10.81
CA GLY A 172 -5.21 9.79 11.92
C GLY A 172 -4.20 10.93 11.69
N ARG A 173 -3.23 11.06 12.57
CA ARG A 173 -2.19 12.10 12.46
C ARG A 173 -0.95 11.68 11.67
N TRP A 174 -0.91 10.45 11.19
CA TRP A 174 0.17 9.91 10.38
C TRP A 174 -0.07 10.16 8.90
N ARG A 175 0.98 10.49 8.15
CA ARG A 175 0.97 10.47 6.69
C ARG A 175 1.71 9.26 6.18
N ILE A 176 1.09 8.55 5.26
CA ILE A 176 1.60 7.30 4.72
C ILE A 176 1.75 7.43 3.21
N TYR A 177 2.91 7.04 2.72
CA TYR A 177 3.27 7.05 1.31
C TYR A 177 3.36 5.61 0.80
N ASN A 178 2.50 5.26 -0.13
CA ASN A 178 2.60 4.03 -0.90
C ASN A 178 3.38 4.34 -2.18
N LEU A 179 4.60 3.81 -2.29
CA LEU A 179 5.47 3.99 -3.44
C LEU A 179 5.48 2.75 -4.32
N ASN A 180 5.63 2.96 -5.62
CA ASN A 180 5.80 1.89 -6.59
C ASN A 180 7.29 1.67 -6.88
N SER A 181 7.88 0.67 -6.27
CA SER A 181 9.31 0.39 -6.38
C SER A 181 9.74 -0.39 -7.63
N ASN A 182 8.83 -0.58 -8.60
CA ASN A 182 9.12 -1.25 -9.88
C ASN A 182 9.76 -0.27 -10.87
N CYS A 183 10.99 0.16 -10.57
CA CYS A 183 11.68 1.23 -11.30
C CYS A 183 12.11 0.86 -12.73
N ASP A 184 12.00 -0.39 -13.11
CA ASP A 184 12.16 -0.88 -14.48
C ASP A 184 10.85 -0.81 -15.29
N LYS A 185 9.72 -0.54 -14.65
CA LYS A 185 8.39 -0.47 -15.22
C LYS A 185 7.78 0.92 -15.22
N ILE A 186 8.23 1.80 -14.31
CA ILE A 186 7.69 3.15 -14.16
C ILE A 186 8.82 4.19 -14.04
N ASP A 187 8.50 5.47 -14.21
CA ASP A 187 9.44 6.57 -13.96
C ASP A 187 9.58 6.85 -12.45
N CYS A 188 10.47 6.11 -11.80
CA CYS A 188 10.83 6.33 -10.40
C CYS A 188 11.53 7.68 -10.13
N ALA A 189 12.03 8.38 -11.15
CA ALA A 189 12.59 9.71 -10.94
C ALA A 189 11.48 10.75 -10.73
N ALA A 190 10.43 10.67 -11.55
CA ALA A 190 9.23 11.49 -11.39
C ALA A 190 8.52 11.19 -10.06
N GLU A 191 8.39 9.92 -9.69
CA GLU A 191 7.82 9.51 -8.40
C GLU A 191 8.64 10.04 -7.22
N ASN A 192 9.96 9.91 -7.25
CA ASN A 192 10.84 10.42 -6.21
C ASN A 192 10.76 11.95 -6.06
N ALA A 193 10.61 12.66 -7.19
CA ALA A 193 10.38 14.11 -7.18
C ALA A 193 9.02 14.47 -6.57
N TRP A 194 7.96 13.71 -6.90
CA TRP A 194 6.64 13.86 -6.29
C TRP A 194 6.69 13.58 -4.78
N PHE A 195 7.30 12.47 -4.36
CA PHE A 195 7.44 12.07 -2.96
C PHE A 195 8.11 13.17 -2.12
N ARG A 196 9.22 13.73 -2.63
CA ARG A 196 9.90 14.85 -1.97
C ARG A 196 8.98 16.07 -1.86
N ARG A 197 8.35 16.50 -2.98
CA ARG A 197 7.45 17.67 -2.96
C ARG A 197 6.26 17.50 -2.04
N ASP A 198 5.72 16.29 -1.93
CA ASP A 198 4.60 16.02 -1.01
C ASP A 198 5.04 16.06 0.45
N LEU A 199 6.21 15.53 0.78
CA LEU A 199 6.80 15.65 2.13
C LEU A 199 7.04 17.12 2.52
N ASP A 200 7.56 17.94 1.59
CA ASP A 200 7.79 19.38 1.81
C ASP A 200 6.46 20.13 2.07
N ARG A 201 5.41 19.81 1.32
CA ARG A 201 4.11 20.50 1.40
C ARG A 201 3.21 20.01 2.53
N ASN A 202 3.40 18.79 2.97
CA ASN A 202 2.55 18.12 3.96
C ASN A 202 3.35 17.60 5.15
N PRO A 203 4.09 18.46 5.88
CA PRO A 203 4.90 18.02 7.00
C PRO A 203 4.02 17.36 8.08
N ARG A 204 4.46 16.22 8.57
CA ARG A 204 3.84 15.51 9.70
C ARG A 204 4.92 15.07 10.67
N ARG A 205 4.57 15.04 11.96
CA ARG A 205 5.48 14.55 13.00
C ARG A 205 5.80 13.07 12.81
N CYS A 206 4.82 12.30 12.31
CA CYS A 206 4.99 10.87 12.14
C CYS A 206 4.62 10.46 10.72
N THR A 207 5.52 9.74 10.05
CA THR A 207 5.38 9.34 8.65
C THR A 207 5.82 7.89 8.41
N ILE A 208 5.14 7.25 7.46
CA ILE A 208 5.47 5.91 6.95
C ILE A 208 5.71 6.00 5.46
N VAL A 209 6.76 5.36 4.97
CA VAL A 209 6.93 5.03 3.56
C VAL A 209 6.81 3.52 3.39
N ALA A 210 6.00 3.08 2.43
CA ALA A 210 5.81 1.69 2.07
C ALA A 210 6.13 1.47 0.60
N MET A 211 6.84 0.41 0.29
CA MET A 211 7.19 -0.01 -1.07
C MET A 211 7.37 -1.53 -1.09
N HIS A 212 7.30 -2.15 -2.26
CA HIS A 212 7.45 -3.61 -2.31
C HIS A 212 8.89 -4.05 -2.06
N HIS A 213 9.87 -3.52 -2.80
CA HIS A 213 11.26 -3.91 -2.70
C HIS A 213 11.94 -3.29 -1.47
N PRO A 214 12.60 -4.07 -0.59
CA PRO A 214 13.27 -3.56 0.59
C PRO A 214 14.60 -2.91 0.25
N ARG A 215 14.93 -1.76 0.88
CA ARG A 215 16.28 -1.19 0.78
C ARG A 215 17.32 -2.07 1.47
N PHE A 216 16.95 -2.65 2.59
CA PHE A 216 17.76 -3.58 3.37
C PHE A 216 16.95 -4.83 3.67
N SER A 217 17.53 -5.98 3.39
CA SER A 217 16.99 -7.30 3.70
C SER A 217 18.14 -8.32 3.84
N SER A 218 17.98 -9.23 4.76
CA SER A 218 18.85 -10.40 4.94
C SER A 218 18.28 -11.64 4.24
N GLY A 219 17.15 -11.53 3.54
CA GLY A 219 16.54 -12.60 2.78
C GLY A 219 17.54 -13.21 1.80
N ARG A 220 17.53 -14.54 1.68
CA ARG A 220 18.49 -15.27 0.84
C ARG A 220 18.22 -15.09 -0.64
N GLU A 221 16.93 -14.98 -1.01
CA GLU A 221 16.53 -15.02 -2.43
C GLU A 221 16.73 -13.67 -3.12
N HIS A 222 16.48 -12.54 -2.44
CA HIS A 222 16.56 -11.20 -3.01
C HIS A 222 17.54 -10.28 -2.27
N GLY A 223 17.38 -10.13 -0.95
CA GLY A 223 18.26 -9.30 -0.14
C GLY A 223 18.07 -7.80 -0.38
N ASN A 224 19.15 -7.03 -0.23
CA ASN A 224 19.12 -5.57 -0.39
C ASN A 224 18.78 -5.16 -1.81
N ASN A 225 17.87 -4.20 -1.97
CA ASN A 225 17.59 -3.60 -3.28
C ASN A 225 18.13 -2.16 -3.36
N PRO A 226 19.25 -1.93 -4.08
CA PRO A 226 19.84 -0.60 -4.22
C PRO A 226 19.02 0.37 -5.07
N SER A 227 18.13 -0.09 -5.97
CA SER A 227 17.35 0.75 -6.87
C SER A 227 16.41 1.72 -6.12
N VAL A 228 15.92 1.29 -4.94
CA VAL A 228 15.06 2.11 -4.06
C VAL A 228 15.85 3.06 -3.16
N GLY A 229 17.18 3.11 -3.28
CA GLY A 229 18.03 3.99 -2.48
C GLY A 229 17.70 5.47 -2.63
N ARG A 230 17.16 5.88 -3.78
CA ARG A 230 16.67 7.25 -4.02
C ARG A 230 15.51 7.64 -3.10
N PHE A 231 14.54 6.75 -2.94
CA PHE A 231 13.40 6.95 -2.03
C PHE A 231 13.86 6.96 -0.57
N TRP A 232 14.77 6.04 -0.23
CA TRP A 232 15.33 5.99 1.13
C TRP A 232 16.07 7.27 1.50
N LYS A 233 16.84 7.85 0.57
CA LYS A 233 17.56 9.10 0.78
C LYS A 233 16.60 10.28 1.04
N VAL A 234 15.52 10.38 0.25
CA VAL A 234 14.47 11.39 0.47
C VAL A 234 13.80 11.17 1.82
N ALA A 235 13.36 9.94 2.12
CA ALA A 235 12.73 9.59 3.38
C ALA A 235 13.61 9.95 4.60
N TYR A 236 14.90 9.63 4.55
CA TYR A 236 15.86 9.93 5.60
C TYR A 236 16.05 11.44 5.82
N ASN A 237 16.16 12.21 4.74
CA ASN A 237 16.33 13.67 4.81
C ASN A 237 15.09 14.37 5.40
N HIS A 238 13.90 13.80 5.20
CA HIS A 238 12.62 14.31 5.74
C HIS A 238 12.20 13.64 7.05
N ARG A 239 13.12 12.89 7.70
CA ARG A 239 12.89 12.25 9.01
C ARG A 239 11.66 11.32 9.01
N VAL A 240 11.45 10.55 7.94
CA VAL A 240 10.44 9.50 7.91
C VAL A 240 10.76 8.46 8.99
N ASP A 241 9.74 8.07 9.76
CA ASP A 241 9.92 7.21 10.94
C ASP A 241 10.06 5.74 10.59
N ILE A 242 9.22 5.26 9.66
CA ILE A 242 9.07 3.85 9.34
C ILE A 242 9.17 3.64 7.83
N ALA A 243 9.94 2.62 7.43
CA ALA A 243 9.92 2.06 6.08
C ALA A 243 9.38 0.62 6.14
N LEU A 244 8.42 0.30 5.26
CA LEU A 244 7.80 -1.02 5.16
C LEU A 244 8.04 -1.60 3.78
N ALA A 245 8.36 -2.90 3.72
CA ALA A 245 8.53 -3.63 2.47
C ALA A 245 8.04 -5.08 2.58
N GLY A 246 7.84 -5.72 1.42
CA GLY A 246 7.65 -7.15 1.23
C GLY A 246 8.83 -7.76 0.48
N HIS A 247 8.52 -8.53 -0.59
CA HIS A 247 9.45 -9.08 -1.57
C HIS A 247 10.31 -10.26 -1.09
N ASP A 248 11.05 -10.13 0.01
CA ASP A 248 11.59 -11.28 0.69
C ASP A 248 10.52 -11.90 1.58
N HIS A 249 10.25 -13.20 1.37
CA HIS A 249 9.15 -13.89 2.03
C HIS A 249 9.51 -14.29 3.46
N ASP A 250 9.75 -13.28 4.27
CA ASP A 250 10.13 -13.40 5.67
C ASP A 250 9.58 -12.25 6.51
N TYR A 251 9.93 -12.24 7.77
CA TYR A 251 9.80 -11.08 8.63
C TYR A 251 11.17 -10.65 9.10
N GLU A 252 11.54 -9.40 8.83
CA GLU A 252 12.75 -8.82 9.34
C GLU A 252 12.52 -7.41 9.87
N ARG A 253 13.14 -7.10 11.01
CA ARG A 253 13.19 -5.75 11.55
C ARG A 253 14.64 -5.32 11.72
N PHE A 254 14.96 -4.17 11.18
CA PHE A 254 16.26 -3.51 11.38
C PHE A 254 16.18 -2.50 12.53
N VAL A 255 17.33 -2.17 13.12
CA VAL A 255 17.45 -0.95 13.93
C VAL A 255 17.25 0.28 13.04
N ARG A 256 17.10 1.48 13.62
CA ARG A 256 17.05 2.72 12.82
C ARG A 256 18.34 2.89 12.02
N LEU A 257 18.23 2.96 10.68
CA LEU A 257 19.36 3.01 9.75
C LEU A 257 19.42 4.30 8.95
N SER A 258 20.64 4.73 8.61
CA SER A 258 20.94 5.72 7.57
C SER A 258 20.78 5.09 6.17
N PRO A 259 20.82 5.87 5.07
CA PRO A 259 20.89 5.34 3.71
C PRO A 259 22.11 4.44 3.44
N GLY A 260 23.18 4.59 4.22
CA GLY A 260 24.42 3.79 4.17
C GLY A 260 24.42 2.56 5.08
N ALA A 261 23.27 2.19 5.67
CA ALA A 261 23.15 1.07 6.62
C ALA A 261 23.83 1.29 7.98
N ASP A 262 24.16 2.53 8.35
CA ASP A 262 24.69 2.82 9.68
C ASP A 262 23.56 2.96 10.69
N ALA A 263 23.76 2.39 11.87
CA ALA A 263 22.82 2.54 12.98
C ALA A 263 22.77 4.02 13.46
N GLN A 264 21.61 4.62 13.38
CA GLN A 264 21.36 6.01 13.79
C GLN A 264 20.10 6.12 14.65
N PRO A 265 20.19 5.85 15.96
CA PRO A 265 19.02 5.75 16.84
C PRO A 265 18.13 7.00 16.89
N ARG A 266 18.73 8.19 16.71
CA ARG A 266 18.03 9.49 16.80
C ARG A 266 17.54 10.05 15.47
N ARG A 267 17.99 9.48 14.32
CA ARG A 267 17.68 10.03 13.00
C ARG A 267 17.35 8.98 11.95
N GLY A 268 17.80 7.74 12.14
CA GLY A 268 17.62 6.66 11.18
C GLY A 268 16.16 6.24 11.03
N ILE A 269 15.84 5.58 9.93
CA ILE A 269 14.51 5.04 9.63
C ILE A 269 14.40 3.63 10.23
N GLN A 270 13.34 3.36 10.98
CA GLN A 270 13.00 2.01 11.43
C GLN A 270 12.40 1.24 10.26
N SER A 271 13.08 0.18 9.79
CA SER A 271 12.54 -0.60 8.68
C SER A 271 12.10 -2.00 9.07
N PHE A 272 11.08 -2.47 8.34
CA PHE A 272 10.53 -3.81 8.44
C PHE A 272 10.36 -4.40 7.05
N VAL A 273 10.76 -5.66 6.89
CA VAL A 273 10.30 -6.54 5.83
C VAL A 273 9.16 -7.36 6.40
N SER A 274 8.02 -7.41 5.74
CA SER A 274 6.82 -8.14 6.15
C SER A 274 6.22 -8.86 4.95
N GLY A 275 7.01 -9.77 4.36
CA GLY A 275 6.65 -10.58 3.19
C GLY A 275 6.19 -12.00 3.53
N ALA A 276 5.82 -12.25 4.78
CA ALA A 276 5.34 -13.56 5.24
C ALA A 276 3.82 -13.73 5.09
N GLY A 277 3.21 -13.09 4.08
CA GLY A 277 1.75 -12.96 3.92
C GLY A 277 1.00 -14.21 3.48
N GLY A 278 1.72 -15.24 3.03
CA GLY A 278 1.06 -16.50 2.72
C GLY A 278 1.57 -17.25 1.50
N LYS A 279 2.19 -16.58 0.52
CA LYS A 279 2.67 -17.26 -0.71
C LYS A 279 3.62 -18.40 -0.40
N SER A 280 4.72 -18.12 0.27
CA SER A 280 5.70 -19.10 0.74
C SER A 280 6.64 -18.40 1.72
N LEU A 281 7.40 -19.18 2.48
CA LEU A 281 8.51 -18.63 3.27
C LEU A 281 9.83 -18.98 2.61
N TYR A 282 10.76 -18.02 2.56
CA TYR A 282 12.10 -18.22 2.06
C TYR A 282 13.05 -18.67 3.17
N HIS A 283 14.18 -19.26 2.76
CA HIS A 283 15.23 -19.56 3.71
C HIS A 283 15.92 -18.29 4.19
N LEU A 284 16.27 -18.27 5.47
CA LEU A 284 17.04 -17.18 6.04
C LEU A 284 18.43 -17.13 5.42
N GLY A 285 18.84 -15.94 4.97
CA GLY A 285 20.19 -15.66 4.52
C GLY A 285 21.11 -15.26 5.67
N THR A 286 22.31 -14.76 5.35
CA THR A 286 23.21 -14.17 6.32
C THR A 286 22.69 -12.82 6.77
N ARG A 287 22.54 -12.65 8.09
CA ARG A 287 22.07 -11.39 8.67
C ARG A 287 22.93 -10.21 8.23
N LYS A 288 22.26 -9.20 7.70
CA LYS A 288 22.90 -7.93 7.35
C LYS A 288 23.10 -7.05 8.59
N ARG A 289 24.03 -6.10 8.45
CA ARG A 289 24.28 -5.10 9.49
C ARG A 289 22.99 -4.37 9.86
N GLY A 290 22.74 -4.27 11.16
CA GLY A 290 21.54 -3.60 11.68
C GLY A 290 20.26 -4.46 11.74
N SER A 291 20.28 -5.70 11.23
CA SER A 291 19.19 -6.65 11.42
C SER A 291 19.05 -7.01 12.91
N ALA A 292 17.92 -6.65 13.50
CA ALA A 292 17.65 -6.89 14.92
C ALA A 292 16.82 -8.16 15.16
N VAL A 293 15.83 -8.41 14.30
CA VAL A 293 14.99 -9.62 14.33
C VAL A 293 14.84 -10.13 12.90
N PHE A 294 14.97 -11.43 12.71
CA PHE A 294 14.87 -12.09 11.40
C PHE A 294 14.21 -13.46 11.56
N LYS A 295 13.02 -13.67 10.95
CA LYS A 295 12.14 -14.84 11.11
C LYS A 295 11.53 -15.25 9.77
N ALA A 296 11.57 -16.55 9.46
CA ALA A 296 10.93 -17.14 8.28
C ALA A 296 10.37 -18.55 8.59
N SER A 297 9.85 -18.78 9.79
CA SER A 297 9.40 -20.11 10.21
C SER A 297 7.87 -20.29 10.15
N VAL A 298 7.11 -19.20 10.25
CA VAL A 298 5.64 -19.24 10.26
C VAL A 298 5.09 -18.00 9.56
N PRO A 299 4.11 -18.13 8.66
CA PRO A 299 3.42 -16.99 8.06
C PRO A 299 2.79 -16.08 9.11
N GLY A 300 2.75 -14.78 8.78
CA GLY A 300 2.24 -13.81 9.72
C GLY A 300 2.10 -12.42 9.13
N VAL A 301 1.72 -11.48 9.98
CA VAL A 301 1.46 -10.10 9.62
C VAL A 301 2.05 -9.13 10.64
N LEU A 302 2.51 -7.97 10.19
CA LEU A 302 2.98 -6.90 11.05
C LEU A 302 1.81 -6.00 11.46
N VAL A 303 1.57 -5.89 12.74
CA VAL A 303 0.56 -4.99 13.34
C VAL A 303 1.24 -3.74 13.84
N LEU A 304 0.80 -2.58 13.37
CA LEU A 304 1.22 -1.27 13.85
C LEU A 304 0.06 -0.59 14.59
N GLN A 305 0.29 -0.09 15.80
CA GLN A 305 -0.63 0.80 16.50
C GLN A 305 -0.04 2.21 16.46
N LEU A 306 -0.62 3.07 15.63
CA LEU A 306 -0.16 4.43 15.38
C LEU A 306 -0.82 5.39 16.38
N LYS A 307 -0.03 6.02 17.24
CA LYS A 307 -0.46 7.02 18.23
C LYS A 307 -0.08 8.43 17.77
N ARG A 308 -0.44 9.46 18.52
CA ARG A 308 -0.20 10.87 18.16
C ARG A 308 1.28 11.23 17.88
N GLY A 309 2.23 10.60 18.53
CA GLY A 309 3.65 10.89 18.41
C GLY A 309 4.54 9.69 18.66
N SER A 310 3.95 8.49 18.63
CA SER A 310 4.62 7.23 18.87
C SER A 310 3.90 6.09 18.16
N TYR A 311 4.51 4.94 18.12
CA TYR A 311 3.92 3.73 17.58
C TYR A 311 4.39 2.49 18.36
N THR A 312 3.57 1.44 18.30
CA THR A 312 3.99 0.10 18.72
C THR A 312 3.90 -0.83 17.54
N TRP A 313 4.67 -1.92 17.58
CA TRP A 313 4.58 -2.99 16.59
C TRP A 313 4.49 -4.35 17.26
N LYS A 314 3.85 -5.29 16.55
CA LYS A 314 3.83 -6.71 16.87
C LYS A 314 3.84 -7.50 15.58
N PHE A 315 4.79 -8.41 15.39
CA PHE A 315 4.66 -9.42 14.36
C PHE A 315 3.82 -10.56 14.91
N ARG A 316 2.67 -10.82 14.31
CA ARG A 316 1.71 -11.85 14.72
C ARG A 316 1.74 -12.97 13.72
N THR A 317 1.94 -14.20 14.16
CA THR A 317 1.98 -15.40 13.33
C THR A 317 0.66 -16.16 13.38
N VAL A 318 0.39 -16.96 12.32
CA VAL A 318 -0.89 -17.71 12.18
C VAL A 318 -1.07 -18.79 13.27
N ASP A 319 -0.02 -19.18 13.95
CA ASP A 319 -0.04 -20.10 15.10
C ASP A 319 -0.22 -19.36 16.46
N GLY A 320 -0.57 -18.07 16.43
CA GLY A 320 -0.90 -17.27 17.61
C GLY A 320 0.28 -16.65 18.35
N ARG A 321 1.53 -16.88 17.93
CA ARG A 321 2.72 -16.32 18.59
C ARG A 321 2.95 -14.86 18.20
N THR A 322 3.81 -14.19 19.01
CA THR A 322 4.28 -12.81 18.77
C THR A 322 5.81 -12.77 18.89
N PRO A 323 6.54 -13.24 17.88
CA PRO A 323 8.00 -13.38 17.97
C PRO A 323 8.78 -12.07 17.96
N ASP A 324 8.14 -10.95 17.65
CA ASP A 324 8.71 -9.61 17.76
C ASP A 324 7.65 -8.60 18.18
N SER A 325 8.03 -7.67 19.05
CA SER A 325 7.20 -6.54 19.47
C SER A 325 8.07 -5.41 20.03
N GLY A 326 7.49 -4.22 20.09
CA GLY A 326 8.14 -3.07 20.70
C GLY A 326 7.36 -1.78 20.51
N SER A 327 7.99 -0.69 20.93
CA SER A 327 7.44 0.66 20.81
C SER A 327 8.54 1.69 20.53
N ARG A 328 8.17 2.80 19.90
CA ARG A 328 9.06 3.95 19.68
C ARG A 328 8.27 5.25 19.57
N ASP A 329 8.95 6.32 19.91
CA ASP A 329 8.51 7.66 19.58
C ASP A 329 8.90 7.99 18.14
N CYS A 330 8.09 8.87 17.51
CA CYS A 330 8.42 9.46 16.21
C CYS A 330 9.67 10.37 16.32
N LEU A 331 10.33 10.59 15.19
CA LEU A 331 11.55 11.38 15.07
C LEU A 331 11.31 12.89 15.31
#